data_17ec3d53085f68a01485b10b6d33e63a
#
_entry.id   17ec3d53085f68a01485b10b6d33e63a
#
_cell.length_a   1.000
_cell.length_b   1.000
_cell.length_c   1.000
_cell.angle_alpha   90.00
_cell.angle_beta   90.00
_cell.angle_gamma   90.00
#
_symmetry.space_group_name_H-M   'P 1'
#
loop_
_entity.id
_entity.type
_entity.pdbx_description
1 polymer ?
#
loop_
_entity_poly.entity_id
_entity_poly.type
_entity_poly.pdbx_seq_one_letter_code
_entity_poly.pdbx_strand_id
1 'polypeptide(L)'
;MSGRFRFRTLLVFSLFVASSIFVFGLRDRTPAQGMAAEKPFVVEYYYKAKWGHADEFIALFRKNHYPVLKKNVELGRMLRLSAVMPVYHTTEDGRWDYRVTIVYKNAAVAHDNFDSTALLKQLYPDQETYKKEEQRRFEILDAHWDLPIKDVDLDAK
;
A
#
# COMPACT_ATOMS: atom_id res chain seq x y z
N MET A 1 -77.38 40.17 35.17
CA MET A 1 -77.35 40.08 36.65
C MET A 1 -76.55 38.83 37.00
N SER A 2 -75.31 39.07 37.33
CA SER A 2 -74.74 39.04 38.70
C SER A 2 -74.59 37.64 39.27
N GLY A 3 -73.40 37.29 39.59
CA GLY A 3 -73.10 36.25 40.55
C GLY A 3 -71.68 35.67 40.44
N ARG A 4 -70.71 36.44 40.92
CA ARG A 4 -69.33 35.97 41.10
C ARG A 4 -69.26 35.03 42.29
N PHE A 5 -68.70 33.83 42.11
CA PHE A 5 -68.26 33.01 43.24
C PHE A 5 -66.80 32.66 43.06
N ARG A 6 -65.98 33.20 43.97
CA ARG A 6 -64.52 32.92 44.05
C ARG A 6 -64.36 31.73 44.99
N PHE A 7 -63.79 30.64 44.45
CA PHE A 7 -63.27 29.58 45.29
C PHE A 7 -61.68 29.67 45.26
N ARG A 8 -61.17 29.93 46.45
CA ARG A 8 -59.76 29.89 46.74
C ARG A 8 -59.40 28.41 47.05
N THR A 9 -58.69 27.79 46.22
CA THR A 9 -58.15 26.46 46.53
C THR A 9 -56.65 26.62 46.87
N LEU A 10 -56.32 26.20 48.10
CA LEU A 10 -54.96 26.11 48.60
C LEU A 10 -54.21 25.07 47.82
N LEU A 11 -53.07 25.46 47.28
CA LEU A 11 -52.13 24.54 46.68
C LEU A 11 -51.08 24.12 47.76
N VAL A 12 -51.19 22.86 48.16
CA VAL A 12 -50.19 22.20 49.01
C VAL A 12 -49.04 21.77 48.09
N PHE A 13 -47.85 22.39 48.23
CA PHE A 13 -46.65 22.00 47.54
C PHE A 13 -46.01 20.80 48.27
N SER A 14 -46.20 19.61 47.73
CA SER A 14 -45.40 18.45 48.15
C SER A 14 -44.02 18.47 47.43
N LEU A 15 -43.00 18.69 48.22
CA LEU A 15 -41.58 18.66 47.75
C LEU A 15 -41.14 17.19 47.65
N PHE A 16 -41.18 16.63 46.43
CA PHE A 16 -40.55 15.34 46.14
C PHE A 16 -39.06 15.58 45.80
N VAL A 17 -38.19 15.30 46.76
CA VAL A 17 -36.75 15.21 46.51
C VAL A 17 -36.47 13.87 45.83
N ALA A 18 -36.37 13.88 44.54
CA ALA A 18 -35.87 12.72 43.78
C ALA A 18 -34.33 12.71 43.82
N SER A 19 -33.78 11.88 44.68
CA SER A 19 -32.35 11.57 44.66
C SER A 19 -32.00 10.78 43.39
N SER A 20 -31.54 11.46 42.35
CA SER A 20 -30.97 10.80 41.18
C SER A 20 -29.57 10.28 41.52
N ILE A 21 -29.45 8.99 41.80
CA ILE A 21 -28.18 8.30 41.89
C ILE A 21 -27.64 8.21 40.47
N PHE A 22 -26.70 9.09 40.16
CA PHE A 22 -25.93 9.07 38.92
C PHE A 22 -24.89 7.96 39.02
N VAL A 23 -25.25 6.76 38.58
CA VAL A 23 -24.28 5.66 38.43
C VAL A 23 -23.36 6.03 37.27
N PHE A 24 -22.18 6.56 37.59
CA PHE A 24 -21.09 6.68 36.66
C PHE A 24 -20.66 5.24 36.27
N GLY A 25 -21.23 4.74 35.19
CA GLY A 25 -20.72 3.54 34.53
C GLY A 25 -19.26 3.79 34.10
N LEU A 26 -18.33 3.23 34.85
CA LEU A 26 -16.95 3.05 34.39
C LEU A 26 -17.04 2.21 33.11
N ARG A 27 -17.10 2.90 31.96
CA ARG A 27 -16.81 2.26 30.69
C ARG A 27 -15.35 1.84 30.77
N ASP A 28 -15.11 0.56 30.98
CA ASP A 28 -13.84 -0.06 30.69
C ASP A 28 -13.48 0.32 29.26
N ARG A 29 -12.59 1.31 29.13
CA ARG A 29 -11.91 1.58 27.89
C ARG A 29 -10.98 0.38 27.68
N THR A 30 -11.48 -0.64 27.01
CA THR A 30 -10.61 -1.63 26.37
C THR A 30 -9.59 -0.79 25.59
N PRO A 31 -8.28 -0.87 25.90
CA PRO A 31 -7.29 -0.17 25.14
C PRO A 31 -7.50 -0.59 23.70
N ALA A 32 -7.73 0.37 22.80
CA ALA A 32 -7.77 0.11 21.37
C ALA A 32 -6.51 -0.70 21.09
N GLN A 33 -6.71 -1.97 20.70
CA GLN A 33 -5.62 -2.84 20.31
C GLN A 33 -4.88 -2.09 19.22
N GLY A 34 -3.73 -1.50 19.54
CA GLY A 34 -2.96 -0.70 18.62
C GLY A 34 -2.75 -1.58 17.41
N MET A 35 -3.30 -1.18 16.27
CA MET A 35 -3.05 -1.87 14.99
C MET A 35 -1.54 -1.95 14.87
N ALA A 36 -1.00 -3.17 15.00
CA ALA A 36 0.42 -3.40 14.79
C ALA A 36 0.76 -2.75 13.45
N ALA A 37 1.72 -1.83 13.45
CA ALA A 37 2.11 -1.13 12.24
C ALA A 37 2.38 -2.17 11.16
N GLU A 38 1.65 -2.10 10.07
CA GLU A 38 1.79 -3.05 8.96
C GLU A 38 3.25 -3.03 8.51
N LYS A 39 3.89 -4.19 8.54
CA LYS A 39 5.29 -4.30 8.15
C LYS A 39 5.44 -4.12 6.63
N PRO A 40 6.44 -3.36 6.17
CA PRO A 40 6.78 -3.30 4.77
C PRO A 40 7.01 -4.70 4.20
N PHE A 41 6.63 -4.88 2.94
CA PHE A 41 6.85 -6.11 2.20
C PHE A 41 7.87 -5.84 1.09
N VAL A 42 8.96 -6.61 1.06
CA VAL A 42 10.09 -6.38 0.16
C VAL A 42 10.16 -7.47 -0.87
N VAL A 43 10.28 -7.08 -2.13
CA VAL A 43 10.49 -8.01 -3.25
C VAL A 43 11.69 -7.56 -4.07
N GLU A 44 12.55 -8.49 -4.39
CA GLU A 44 13.64 -8.33 -5.35
C GLU A 44 13.26 -8.97 -6.68
N TYR A 45 13.29 -8.18 -7.74
CA TYR A 45 12.97 -8.57 -9.11
C TYR A 45 14.26 -8.72 -9.90
N TYR A 46 14.59 -9.91 -10.31
CA TYR A 46 15.80 -10.22 -11.04
C TYR A 46 15.48 -10.43 -12.52
N TYR A 47 16.31 -9.85 -13.37
CA TYR A 47 16.18 -9.93 -14.82
C TYR A 47 17.50 -10.43 -15.42
N LYS A 48 17.42 -11.52 -16.16
CA LYS A 48 18.49 -12.07 -16.98
C LYS A 48 18.14 -11.85 -18.44
N ALA A 49 18.83 -10.93 -19.10
CA ALA A 49 18.62 -10.67 -20.51
C ALA A 49 19.36 -11.71 -21.37
N LYS A 50 18.90 -11.95 -22.58
CA LYS A 50 19.64 -12.67 -23.59
C LYS A 50 20.97 -11.95 -23.86
N TRP A 51 22.00 -12.69 -24.19
CA TRP A 51 23.31 -12.11 -24.48
C TRP A 51 23.22 -10.98 -25.51
N GLY A 52 23.84 -9.85 -25.19
CA GLY A 52 23.83 -8.63 -26.02
C GLY A 52 22.59 -7.75 -25.90
N HIS A 53 21.58 -8.13 -25.07
CA HIS A 53 20.32 -7.39 -24.94
C HIS A 53 20.15 -6.69 -23.59
N ALA A 54 21.11 -6.72 -22.66
CA ALA A 54 20.98 -6.11 -21.35
C ALA A 54 20.71 -4.59 -21.42
N ASP A 55 21.45 -3.86 -22.26
CA ASP A 55 21.26 -2.41 -22.42
C ASP A 55 19.91 -2.07 -23.04
N GLU A 56 19.46 -2.85 -24.04
CA GLU A 56 18.13 -2.69 -24.64
C GLU A 56 17.03 -2.92 -23.60
N PHE A 57 17.16 -4.00 -22.80
CA PHE A 57 16.23 -4.28 -21.71
C PHE A 57 16.12 -3.10 -20.73
N ILE A 58 17.29 -2.61 -20.27
CA ILE A 58 17.34 -1.50 -19.30
C ILE A 58 16.73 -0.22 -19.88
N ALA A 59 16.99 0.07 -21.16
CA ALA A 59 16.40 1.23 -21.84
C ALA A 59 14.87 1.12 -21.90
N LEU A 60 14.34 -0.02 -22.29
CA LEU A 60 12.88 -0.28 -22.32
C LEU A 60 12.28 -0.25 -20.92
N PHE A 61 12.94 -0.83 -19.92
CA PHE A 61 12.50 -0.79 -18.53
C PHE A 61 12.38 0.67 -18.04
N ARG A 62 13.41 1.49 -18.27
CA ARG A 62 13.42 2.91 -17.88
C ARG A 62 12.35 3.72 -18.61
N LYS A 63 12.11 3.42 -19.87
CA LYS A 63 11.12 4.12 -20.70
C LYS A 63 9.68 3.77 -20.31
N ASN A 64 9.37 2.47 -20.15
CA ASN A 64 8.00 1.98 -20.12
C ASN A 64 7.58 1.45 -18.75
N HIS A 65 8.47 0.86 -17.97
CA HIS A 65 8.11 0.24 -16.69
C HIS A 65 8.39 1.14 -15.48
N TYR A 66 9.55 1.78 -15.44
CA TYR A 66 9.93 2.66 -14.33
C TYR A 66 8.94 3.81 -14.06
N PRO A 67 8.35 4.52 -15.07
CA PRO A 67 7.38 5.57 -14.81
C PRO A 67 6.13 5.06 -14.08
N VAL A 68 5.68 3.84 -14.37
CA VAL A 68 4.56 3.20 -13.65
C VAL A 68 4.92 2.93 -12.19
N LEU A 69 6.11 2.39 -11.94
CA LEU A 69 6.61 2.14 -10.58
C LEU A 69 6.75 3.46 -9.80
N LYS A 70 7.28 4.50 -10.43
CA LYS A 70 7.40 5.83 -9.84
C LYS A 70 6.04 6.39 -9.41
N LYS A 71 5.00 6.21 -10.22
CA LYS A 71 3.63 6.60 -9.86
C LYS A 71 3.10 5.81 -8.65
N ASN A 72 3.42 4.54 -8.54
CA ASN A 72 3.06 3.75 -7.35
C ASN A 72 3.77 4.25 -6.08
N VAL A 73 5.00 4.76 -6.18
CA VAL A 73 5.68 5.44 -5.06
C VAL A 73 4.94 6.74 -4.70
N GLU A 74 4.60 7.57 -5.69
CA GLU A 74 3.86 8.83 -5.49
C GLU A 74 2.48 8.59 -4.84
N LEU A 75 1.83 7.46 -5.15
CA LEU A 75 0.56 7.04 -4.57
C LEU A 75 0.71 6.41 -3.16
N GLY A 76 1.93 6.30 -2.63
CA GLY A 76 2.21 5.70 -1.33
C GLY A 76 1.97 4.18 -1.26
N ARG A 77 1.85 3.51 -2.39
CA ARG A 77 1.74 2.05 -2.50
C ARG A 77 3.09 1.37 -2.32
N MET A 78 4.13 2.01 -2.83
CA MET A 78 5.52 1.63 -2.66
C MET A 78 6.23 2.69 -1.83
N LEU A 79 7.02 2.27 -0.84
CA LEU A 79 7.78 3.15 0.05
C LEU A 79 9.17 3.48 -0.53
N ARG A 80 9.73 2.54 -1.27
CA ARG A 80 11.06 2.69 -1.89
C ARG A 80 11.17 1.82 -3.14
N LEU A 81 11.91 2.35 -4.10
CA LEU A 81 12.30 1.69 -5.33
C LEU A 81 13.78 1.92 -5.55
N SER A 82 14.53 0.86 -5.81
CA SER A 82 15.95 0.94 -6.16
C SER A 82 16.29 -0.11 -7.21
N ALA A 83 17.32 0.16 -8.01
CA ALA A 83 17.82 -0.78 -9.00
C ALA A 83 19.33 -0.84 -8.95
N VAL A 84 19.89 -2.00 -9.24
CA VAL A 84 21.32 -2.27 -9.30
C VAL A 84 21.65 -3.16 -10.49
N MET A 85 22.91 -3.07 -10.93
CA MET A 85 23.51 -3.93 -11.93
C MET A 85 24.76 -4.57 -11.32
N PRO A 86 25.13 -5.80 -11.70
CA PRO A 86 26.40 -6.37 -11.26
C PRO A 86 27.57 -5.57 -11.88
N VAL A 87 28.62 -5.37 -11.09
CA VAL A 87 29.87 -4.75 -11.60
C VAL A 87 30.69 -5.75 -12.39
N TYR A 88 30.64 -7.02 -11.97
CA TYR A 88 31.31 -8.13 -12.63
C TYR A 88 30.27 -9.20 -13.00
N HIS A 89 30.58 -9.95 -14.06
CA HIS A 89 29.77 -11.12 -14.42
C HIS A 89 30.08 -12.30 -13.50
N THR A 90 29.11 -13.17 -13.33
CA THR A 90 29.23 -14.46 -12.65
C THR A 90 29.08 -15.60 -13.66
N THR A 91 28.98 -16.84 -13.18
CA THR A 91 28.66 -18.00 -14.03
C THR A 91 27.30 -17.83 -14.71
N GLU A 92 27.12 -18.50 -15.86
CA GLU A 92 25.86 -18.41 -16.60
C GLU A 92 24.63 -18.79 -15.75
N ASP A 93 24.75 -19.80 -14.90
CA ASP A 93 23.65 -20.27 -14.05
C ASP A 93 23.26 -19.25 -12.96
N GLY A 94 24.22 -18.46 -12.47
CA GLY A 94 23.98 -17.43 -11.45
C GLY A 94 23.85 -16.01 -12.02
N ARG A 95 23.92 -15.85 -13.35
CA ARG A 95 23.91 -14.53 -14.00
C ARG A 95 22.54 -13.86 -13.90
N TRP A 96 22.58 -12.58 -13.55
CA TRP A 96 21.51 -11.63 -13.75
C TRP A 96 22.13 -10.30 -14.22
N ASP A 97 21.38 -9.50 -14.95
CA ASP A 97 21.87 -8.28 -15.56
C ASP A 97 21.29 -7.02 -14.90
N TYR A 98 20.11 -7.14 -14.32
CA TYR A 98 19.41 -6.05 -13.66
C TYR A 98 18.57 -6.57 -12.49
N ARG A 99 18.64 -5.89 -11.34
CA ARG A 99 17.81 -6.20 -10.17
C ARG A 99 17.11 -4.95 -9.70
N VAL A 100 15.81 -5.05 -9.47
CA VAL A 100 14.99 -3.99 -8.89
C VAL A 100 14.51 -4.44 -7.52
N THR A 101 14.69 -3.61 -6.51
CA THR A 101 14.13 -3.86 -5.17
C THR A 101 12.97 -2.91 -4.95
N ILE A 102 11.80 -3.46 -4.66
CA ILE A 102 10.58 -2.72 -4.32
C ILE A 102 10.24 -2.98 -2.86
N VAL A 103 10.09 -1.90 -2.08
CA VAL A 103 9.55 -1.93 -0.73
C VAL A 103 8.10 -1.48 -0.80
N TYR A 104 7.16 -2.41 -0.75
CA TYR A 104 5.74 -2.12 -0.68
C TYR A 104 5.33 -1.67 0.71
N LYS A 105 4.24 -0.91 0.80
CA LYS A 105 3.67 -0.48 2.07
C LYS A 105 3.39 -1.67 3.00
N ASN A 106 2.87 -2.76 2.46
CA ASN A 106 2.60 -4.03 3.14
C ASN A 106 2.37 -5.16 2.11
N ALA A 107 2.21 -6.38 2.56
CA ALA A 107 1.93 -7.54 1.72
C ALA A 107 0.58 -7.43 0.99
N ALA A 108 -0.45 -6.86 1.61
CA ALA A 108 -1.76 -6.71 0.98
C ALA A 108 -1.67 -5.82 -0.26
N VAL A 109 -0.94 -4.69 -0.17
CA VAL A 109 -0.70 -3.79 -1.32
C VAL A 109 0.16 -4.44 -2.40
N ALA A 110 1.12 -5.30 -2.01
CA ALA A 110 1.95 -6.01 -2.99
C ALA A 110 1.16 -7.02 -3.84
N HIS A 111 0.08 -7.58 -3.27
CA HIS A 111 -0.70 -8.64 -3.91
C HIS A 111 -2.11 -8.19 -4.32
N ASP A 112 -2.45 -6.89 -4.23
CA ASP A 112 -3.74 -6.42 -4.66
C ASP A 112 -3.86 -6.36 -6.19
N ASN A 113 -5.11 -6.35 -6.69
CA ASN A 113 -5.42 -6.19 -8.11
C ASN A 113 -5.55 -4.71 -8.47
N PHE A 114 -4.49 -3.93 -8.26
CA PHE A 114 -4.51 -2.52 -8.62
C PHE A 114 -4.73 -2.33 -10.13
N ASP A 115 -5.86 -1.72 -10.50
CA ASP A 115 -6.14 -1.38 -11.89
C ASP A 115 -5.29 -0.18 -12.34
N SER A 116 -4.25 -0.46 -13.10
CA SER A 116 -3.36 0.54 -13.68
C SER A 116 -3.79 1.05 -15.05
N THR A 117 -4.93 0.61 -15.59
CA THR A 117 -5.35 0.90 -16.97
C THR A 117 -5.42 2.40 -17.28
N ALA A 118 -6.05 3.19 -16.38
CA ALA A 118 -6.14 4.63 -16.55
C ALA A 118 -4.76 5.32 -16.49
N LEU A 119 -3.92 4.87 -15.56
CA LEU A 119 -2.56 5.35 -15.41
C LEU A 119 -1.70 5.07 -16.66
N LEU A 120 -1.78 3.85 -17.20
CA LEU A 120 -1.06 3.46 -18.41
C LEU A 120 -1.48 4.30 -19.62
N LYS A 121 -2.79 4.56 -19.80
CA LYS A 121 -3.28 5.43 -20.87
C LYS A 121 -2.80 6.88 -20.72
N GLN A 122 -2.67 7.37 -19.49
CA GLN A 122 -2.16 8.70 -19.21
C GLN A 122 -0.65 8.82 -19.49
N LEU A 123 0.14 7.82 -19.07
CA LEU A 123 1.59 7.83 -19.24
C LEU A 123 1.99 7.56 -20.69
N TYR A 124 1.23 6.76 -21.40
CA TYR A 124 1.54 6.29 -22.76
C TYR A 124 0.33 6.48 -23.67
N PRO A 125 0.10 7.71 -24.22
CA PRO A 125 -1.01 7.95 -25.13
C PRO A 125 -0.99 7.04 -26.37
N ASP A 126 0.20 6.76 -26.91
CA ASP A 126 0.41 5.75 -27.97
C ASP A 126 0.49 4.34 -27.35
N GLN A 127 -0.68 3.75 -27.15
CA GLN A 127 -0.83 2.42 -26.57
C GLN A 127 -0.30 1.30 -27.48
N GLU A 128 -0.24 1.53 -28.79
CA GLU A 128 0.27 0.53 -29.73
C GLU A 128 1.79 0.40 -29.60
N THR A 129 2.50 1.51 -29.64
CA THR A 129 3.96 1.53 -29.41
C THR A 129 4.30 1.01 -28.04
N TYR A 130 3.59 1.46 -26.98
CA TYR A 130 3.79 0.98 -25.63
C TYR A 130 3.70 -0.56 -25.53
N LYS A 131 2.65 -1.16 -26.09
CA LYS A 131 2.46 -2.62 -26.05
C LYS A 131 3.56 -3.37 -26.81
N LYS A 132 3.97 -2.89 -27.98
CA LYS A 132 5.08 -3.49 -28.75
C LYS A 132 6.40 -3.44 -27.98
N GLU A 133 6.70 -2.33 -27.34
CA GLU A 133 7.93 -2.18 -26.55
C GLU A 133 7.91 -3.01 -25.28
N GLU A 134 6.78 -3.12 -24.57
CA GLU A 134 6.64 -4.01 -23.41
C GLU A 134 6.75 -5.48 -23.83
N GLN A 135 6.14 -5.88 -24.94
CA GLN A 135 6.34 -7.23 -25.49
C GLN A 135 7.82 -7.47 -25.80
N ARG A 136 8.47 -6.53 -26.50
CA ARG A 136 9.90 -6.62 -26.82
C ARG A 136 10.75 -6.77 -25.57
N ARG A 137 10.45 -6.02 -24.52
CA ARG A 137 11.16 -6.08 -23.23
C ARG A 137 11.12 -7.49 -22.62
N PHE A 138 10.01 -8.22 -22.75
CA PHE A 138 9.92 -9.61 -22.30
C PHE A 138 10.58 -10.60 -23.26
N GLU A 139 10.50 -10.38 -24.58
CA GLU A 139 11.10 -11.27 -25.58
C GLU A 139 12.63 -11.37 -25.47
N ILE A 140 13.28 -10.30 -25.02
CA ILE A 140 14.73 -10.24 -24.84
C ILE A 140 15.20 -10.75 -23.48
N LEU A 141 14.30 -11.18 -22.60
CA LEU A 141 14.66 -11.86 -21.37
C LEU A 141 14.94 -13.35 -21.63
N ASP A 142 15.96 -13.85 -20.96
CA ASP A 142 16.27 -15.28 -20.83
C ASP A 142 15.58 -15.87 -19.60
N ALA A 143 15.58 -15.10 -18.50
CA ALA A 143 14.89 -15.44 -17.26
C ALA A 143 14.47 -14.19 -16.49
N HIS A 144 13.42 -14.35 -15.69
CA HIS A 144 12.93 -13.35 -14.75
C HIS A 144 12.34 -14.06 -13.53
N TRP A 145 12.67 -13.59 -12.34
CA TRP A 145 12.09 -14.13 -11.10
C TRP A 145 11.92 -13.06 -10.05
N ASP A 146 10.88 -13.23 -9.23
CA ASP A 146 10.49 -12.34 -8.15
C ASP A 146 10.76 -13.05 -6.84
N LEU A 147 11.57 -12.45 -5.98
CA LEU A 147 12.03 -13.03 -4.74
C LEU A 147 11.56 -12.17 -3.55
N PRO A 148 10.47 -12.53 -2.87
CA PRO A 148 10.12 -11.91 -1.61
C PRO A 148 11.20 -12.20 -0.56
N ILE A 149 11.65 -11.15 0.13
CA ILE A 149 12.66 -11.26 1.18
C ILE A 149 12.14 -10.71 2.50
N LYS A 150 12.71 -11.19 3.59
CA LYS A 150 12.45 -10.67 4.94
C LYS A 150 13.77 -10.53 5.70
N ASP A 151 13.81 -9.53 6.58
CA ASP A 151 14.90 -9.43 7.54
C ASP A 151 14.86 -10.60 8.52
N VAL A 152 16.04 -11.08 8.89
CA VAL A 152 16.24 -12.08 9.95
C VAL A 152 16.96 -11.38 11.10
N ASP A 153 16.37 -11.45 12.28
CA ASP A 153 17.03 -11.01 13.50
C ASP A 153 18.09 -12.05 13.88
N LEU A 154 19.36 -11.66 13.76
CA LEU A 154 20.47 -12.55 14.06
C LEU A 154 20.70 -12.72 15.58
N ASP A 155 20.11 -11.85 16.41
CA ASP A 155 20.22 -11.90 17.87
C ASP A 155 19.03 -12.65 18.51
N ALA A 156 18.00 -13.01 17.71
CA ALA A 156 16.88 -13.81 18.21
C ALA A 156 17.35 -15.18 18.68
N LYS A 157 16.97 -15.55 19.93
CA LYS A 157 17.24 -16.85 20.53
C LYS A 157 16.10 -17.82 20.31
#